data_fa6d58e475221fb30fce66a95b15ed14
#
_entry.id   fa6d58e475221fb30fce66a95b15ed14
#
_cell.length_a   1.000
_cell.length_b   1.000
_cell.length_c   1.000
_cell.angle_alpha   90.00
_cell.angle_beta   90.00
_cell.angle_gamma   90.00
#
_symmetry.space_group_name_H-M   'P 1'
#
loop_
_entity.id
_entity.type
_entity.pdbx_description
1 polymer ?
#
loop_
_entity_poly.entity_id
_entity_poly.type
_entity_poly.pdbx_seq_one_letter_code
_entity_poly.pdbx_strand_id
1 'polypeptide(L)'
;VLRPSGNLLTLMQPEMSYERGYCRPECAKCAEVCPTDAIHLTSLADKSAIQIGHAVWIKENCVPLTDGVECGNCARHCPTGAIQMVVSDPDMADSPKIPVVNAEKCIGCGACENLCPSRPFSAIYVTGHQMHRII
;
A
#
# COMPACT_ATOMS: atom_id res chain seq x y z
N VAL A 1 10.17 -7.52 -1.34
CA VAL A 1 8.70 -7.46 -1.19
C VAL A 1 8.10 -8.86 -1.04
N LEU A 2 8.42 -9.79 -1.94
CA LEU A 2 8.05 -11.20 -1.76
C LEU A 2 9.01 -11.88 -0.78
N ARG A 3 8.45 -12.58 0.19
CA ARG A 3 9.20 -13.41 1.14
C ARG A 3 8.47 -14.75 1.38
N PRO A 4 9.15 -15.80 1.85
CA PRO A 4 8.49 -17.00 2.32
C PRO A 4 7.61 -16.68 3.54
N SER A 5 6.40 -17.24 3.59
CA SER A 5 5.53 -17.10 4.76
C SER A 5 6.12 -17.81 5.97
N GLY A 6 6.08 -17.16 7.13
CA GLY A 6 6.46 -17.76 8.41
C GLY A 6 5.33 -18.50 9.11
N ASN A 7 4.13 -18.50 8.55
CA ASN A 7 2.99 -19.20 9.12
C ASN A 7 3.09 -20.70 8.83
N LEU A 8 2.90 -21.55 9.85
CA LEU A 8 2.98 -23.01 9.72
C LEU A 8 1.98 -23.60 8.71
N LEU A 9 0.81 -22.98 8.54
CA LEU A 9 -0.22 -23.43 7.60
C LEU A 9 0.09 -23.07 6.15
N THR A 10 0.89 -22.01 5.93
CA THR A 10 1.26 -21.49 4.62
C THR A 10 2.78 -21.47 4.43
N LEU A 11 3.46 -22.39 5.13
CA LEU A 11 4.92 -22.47 5.14
C LEU A 11 5.50 -22.51 3.73
N MET A 12 6.49 -21.67 3.47
CA MET A 12 7.17 -21.51 2.17
C MET A 12 6.31 -20.93 1.03
N GLN A 13 5.02 -20.66 1.23
CA GLN A 13 4.25 -19.92 0.24
C GLN A 13 4.75 -18.47 0.16
N PRO A 14 4.82 -17.87 -1.03
CA PRO A 14 5.23 -16.48 -1.18
C PRO A 14 4.16 -15.55 -0.60
N GLU A 15 4.58 -14.65 0.28
CA GLU A 15 3.73 -13.60 0.81
C GLU A 15 4.30 -12.22 0.50
N MET A 16 3.43 -11.22 0.35
CA MET A 16 3.82 -9.82 0.17
C MET A 16 4.13 -9.18 1.52
N SER A 17 5.30 -8.57 1.65
CA SER A 17 5.70 -7.78 2.82
C SER A 17 6.25 -6.44 2.39
N TYR A 18 5.76 -5.39 2.99
CA TYR A 18 6.16 -4.01 2.67
C TYR A 18 7.13 -3.39 3.68
N GLU A 19 7.69 -4.19 4.58
CA GLU A 19 8.67 -3.74 5.57
C GLU A 19 9.96 -3.19 4.94
N ARG A 20 10.45 -3.83 3.87
CA ARG A 20 11.73 -3.51 3.22
C ARG A 20 11.61 -2.90 1.84
N GLY A 21 10.40 -2.65 1.38
CA GLY A 21 10.14 -2.10 0.07
C GLY A 21 8.68 -2.19 -0.33
N TYR A 22 8.35 -1.75 -1.52
CA TYR A 22 7.00 -1.78 -2.06
C TYR A 22 7.00 -2.23 -3.52
N CYS A 23 5.84 -2.61 -4.03
CA CYS A 23 5.68 -3.08 -5.40
C CYS A 23 5.56 -1.87 -6.35
N ARG A 24 6.53 -1.70 -7.24
CA ARG A 24 6.49 -0.62 -8.24
C ARG A 24 5.66 -1.05 -9.45
N PRO A 25 4.82 -0.16 -10.01
CA PRO A 25 4.05 -0.47 -11.22
C PRO A 25 4.92 -0.90 -12.41
N GLU A 26 6.10 -0.30 -12.55
CA GLU A 26 7.05 -0.57 -13.63
C GLU A 26 7.95 -1.81 -13.42
N CYS A 27 7.74 -2.58 -12.36
CA CYS A 27 8.59 -3.72 -12.02
C CYS A 27 7.86 -5.06 -12.21
N ALA A 28 8.38 -5.95 -13.05
CA ALA A 28 7.87 -7.31 -13.29
C ALA A 28 8.81 -8.43 -12.79
N LYS A 29 9.85 -8.10 -12.01
CA LYS A 29 10.92 -9.02 -11.61
C LYS A 29 10.45 -10.32 -10.97
N CYS A 30 9.38 -10.29 -10.17
CA CYS A 30 8.86 -11.51 -9.53
C CYS A 30 8.32 -12.52 -10.55
N ALA A 31 7.68 -12.06 -11.62
CA ALA A 31 7.23 -12.93 -12.70
C ALA A 31 8.39 -13.44 -13.58
N GLU A 32 9.36 -12.57 -13.88
CA GLU A 32 10.55 -12.94 -14.68
C GLU A 32 11.39 -14.06 -14.05
N VAL A 33 11.44 -14.13 -12.71
CA VAL A 33 12.27 -15.10 -11.98
C VAL A 33 11.47 -16.28 -11.42
N CYS A 34 10.16 -16.34 -11.66
CA CYS A 34 9.32 -17.40 -11.15
C CYS A 34 9.59 -18.73 -11.90
N PRO A 35 10.16 -19.77 -11.27
CA PRO A 35 10.56 -20.98 -11.98
C PRO A 35 9.38 -21.86 -12.38
N THR A 36 8.22 -21.68 -11.75
CA THR A 36 7.01 -22.48 -11.97
C THR A 36 5.94 -21.76 -12.77
N ASP A 37 6.22 -20.51 -13.21
CA ASP A 37 5.26 -19.62 -13.86
C ASP A 37 3.97 -19.39 -13.06
N ALA A 38 4.03 -19.60 -11.73
CA ALA A 38 2.91 -19.36 -10.84
C ALA A 38 2.58 -17.86 -10.72
N ILE A 39 3.55 -17.00 -11.01
CA ILE A 39 3.37 -15.56 -11.13
C ILE A 39 3.44 -15.22 -12.61
N HIS A 40 2.28 -15.06 -13.23
CA HIS A 40 2.21 -14.76 -14.66
C HIS A 40 2.80 -13.40 -14.99
N LEU A 41 3.54 -13.34 -16.09
CA LEU A 41 4.05 -12.10 -16.64
C LEU A 41 2.87 -11.28 -17.22
N THR A 42 2.64 -10.13 -16.62
CA THR A 42 1.65 -9.16 -17.12
C THR A 42 2.36 -7.99 -17.79
N SER A 43 1.72 -7.35 -18.74
CA SER A 43 2.25 -6.11 -19.29
C SER A 43 2.35 -5.04 -18.19
N LEU A 44 3.28 -4.09 -18.32
CA LEU A 44 3.40 -3.01 -17.34
C LEU A 44 2.15 -2.12 -17.30
N ALA A 45 1.45 -1.99 -18.42
CA ALA A 45 0.20 -1.26 -18.49
C ALA A 45 -0.91 -1.99 -17.71
N ASP A 46 -1.06 -3.30 -17.93
CA ASP A 46 -2.05 -4.13 -17.22
C ASP A 46 -1.76 -4.18 -15.73
N LYS A 47 -0.48 -4.25 -15.36
CA LYS A 47 -0.09 -4.26 -13.95
C LYS A 47 -0.57 -3.02 -13.19
N SER A 48 -0.58 -1.86 -13.82
CA SER A 48 -1.08 -0.62 -13.23
C SER A 48 -2.59 -0.61 -13.02
N ALA A 49 -3.32 -1.49 -13.72
CA ALA A 49 -4.76 -1.67 -13.62
C ALA A 49 -5.17 -2.86 -12.74
N ILE A 50 -4.21 -3.69 -12.29
CA ILE A 50 -4.50 -4.85 -11.44
C ILE A 50 -4.44 -4.44 -9.97
N GLN A 51 -5.58 -4.58 -9.31
CA GLN A 51 -5.70 -4.38 -7.87
C GLN A 51 -5.41 -5.69 -7.13
N ILE A 52 -4.27 -5.77 -6.44
CA ILE A 52 -3.88 -6.92 -5.60
C ILE A 52 -4.32 -6.78 -4.15
N GLY A 53 -4.71 -5.59 -3.74
CA GLY A 53 -5.15 -5.25 -2.41
C GLY A 53 -5.55 -3.79 -2.32
N HIS A 54 -5.89 -3.33 -1.13
CA HIS A 54 -6.18 -1.92 -0.87
C HIS A 54 -5.56 -1.46 0.45
N ALA A 55 -5.26 -0.18 0.53
CA ALA A 55 -4.72 0.43 1.73
C ALA A 55 -5.83 0.70 2.75
N VAL A 56 -5.57 0.39 4.01
CA VAL A 56 -6.42 0.67 5.16
C VAL A 56 -5.69 1.65 6.07
N TRP A 57 -6.32 2.76 6.39
CA TRP A 57 -5.76 3.77 7.27
C TRP A 57 -6.17 3.55 8.73
N ILE A 58 -5.20 3.65 9.63
CA ILE A 58 -5.36 3.52 11.08
C ILE A 58 -5.12 4.89 11.69
N LYS A 59 -6.20 5.52 12.10
CA LYS A 59 -6.25 6.88 12.61
C LYS A 59 -5.32 7.10 13.81
N GLU A 60 -5.32 6.15 14.73
CA GLU A 60 -4.63 6.21 16.01
C GLU A 60 -3.10 6.28 15.88
N ASN A 61 -2.58 5.85 14.75
CA ASN A 61 -1.13 5.82 14.49
C ASN A 61 -0.68 6.98 13.58
N CYS A 62 -1.61 7.83 13.13
CA CYS A 62 -1.31 8.83 12.11
C CYS A 62 -0.62 10.07 12.71
N VAL A 63 0.61 10.35 12.29
CA VAL A 63 1.46 11.45 12.78
C VAL A 63 0.74 12.82 12.87
N PRO A 64 -0.03 13.27 11.88
CA PRO A 64 -0.79 14.51 12.01
C PRO A 64 -1.74 14.56 13.20
N LEU A 65 -2.27 13.42 13.60
CA LEU A 65 -3.22 13.33 14.71
C LEU A 65 -2.55 13.02 16.06
N THR A 66 -1.41 12.30 16.05
CA THR A 66 -0.68 11.95 17.27
C THR A 66 0.27 13.06 17.71
N ASP A 67 1.00 13.65 16.76
CA ASP A 67 2.12 14.56 17.02
C ASP A 67 1.79 16.00 16.58
N GLY A 68 0.67 16.22 15.88
CA GLY A 68 0.28 17.53 15.37
C GLY A 68 1.19 18.07 14.26
N VAL A 69 1.98 17.21 13.61
CA VAL A 69 2.95 17.58 12.58
C VAL A 69 2.40 17.26 11.20
N GLU A 70 2.48 18.21 10.26
CA GLU A 70 2.07 17.95 8.89
C GLU A 70 2.82 16.74 8.30
N CYS A 71 2.06 15.82 7.72
CA CYS A 71 2.55 14.69 6.97
C CYS A 71 1.83 14.63 5.61
N GLY A 72 2.02 13.69 4.80
CA GLY A 72 1.40 13.53 3.47
C GLY A 72 2.22 12.53 2.66
N ASN A 73 3.08 11.81 3.36
CA ASN A 73 4.03 10.91 2.73
C ASN A 73 3.34 9.81 1.93
N CYS A 74 2.27 9.25 2.48
CA CYS A 74 1.45 8.23 1.81
C CYS A 74 0.81 8.74 0.52
N ALA A 75 0.30 9.98 0.51
CA ALA A 75 -0.33 10.57 -0.68
C ALA A 75 0.71 10.93 -1.75
N ARG A 76 1.86 11.52 -1.35
CA ARG A 76 2.93 11.90 -2.29
C ARG A 76 3.54 10.73 -3.06
N HIS A 77 3.57 9.55 -2.44
CA HIS A 77 4.18 8.36 -3.02
C HIS A 77 3.16 7.37 -3.59
N CYS A 78 1.89 7.74 -3.63
CA CYS A 78 0.86 6.90 -4.23
C CYS A 78 0.91 6.97 -5.76
N PRO A 79 1.29 5.89 -6.48
CA PRO A 79 1.47 5.94 -7.92
C PRO A 79 0.17 6.13 -8.70
N THR A 80 -0.97 5.76 -8.11
CA THR A 80 -2.29 5.89 -8.73
C THR A 80 -3.08 7.11 -8.25
N GLY A 81 -2.50 7.91 -7.32
CA GLY A 81 -3.22 9.03 -6.71
C GLY A 81 -4.45 8.62 -5.91
N ALA A 82 -4.49 7.37 -5.43
CA ALA A 82 -5.60 6.83 -4.64
C ALA A 82 -5.72 7.46 -3.24
N ILE A 83 -4.69 8.16 -2.77
CA ILE A 83 -4.69 8.79 -1.45
C ILE A 83 -4.68 10.31 -1.61
N GLN A 84 -5.68 10.94 -1.01
CA GLN A 84 -5.80 12.40 -0.99
C GLN A 84 -5.72 12.91 0.45
N MET A 85 -5.08 14.06 0.65
CA MET A 85 -5.02 14.73 1.95
C MET A 85 -6.19 15.68 2.08
N VAL A 86 -7.00 15.49 3.11
CA VAL A 86 -8.14 16.36 3.44
C VAL A 86 -7.98 16.92 4.85
N VAL A 87 -8.58 18.05 5.15
CA VAL A 87 -8.64 18.60 6.51
C VAL A 87 -9.42 17.63 7.43
N SER A 88 -8.92 17.43 8.64
CA SER A 88 -9.55 16.50 9.58
C SER A 88 -10.87 17.02 10.14
N ASP A 89 -10.99 18.35 10.25
CA ASP A 89 -12.19 19.05 10.68
C ASP A 89 -12.56 20.11 9.62
N PRO A 90 -13.70 19.96 8.94
CA PRO A 90 -14.15 20.90 7.90
C PRO A 90 -14.43 22.32 8.44
N ASP A 91 -14.78 22.43 9.74
CA ASP A 91 -15.11 23.70 10.38
C ASP A 91 -13.86 24.48 10.82
N MET A 92 -12.69 23.81 10.83
CA MET A 92 -11.40 24.40 11.22
C MET A 92 -10.40 24.29 10.06
N ALA A 93 -10.19 25.39 9.33
CA ALA A 93 -9.27 25.42 8.19
C ALA A 93 -7.82 25.06 8.53
N ASP A 94 -7.39 25.32 9.76
CA ASP A 94 -6.05 24.98 10.28
C ASP A 94 -5.95 23.58 10.89
N SER A 95 -7.00 22.75 10.77
CA SER A 95 -6.95 21.40 11.28
C SER A 95 -5.95 20.52 10.49
N PRO A 96 -5.28 19.56 11.16
CA PRO A 96 -4.30 18.71 10.49
C PRO A 96 -4.91 17.93 9.33
N LYS A 97 -4.16 17.81 8.24
CA LYS A 97 -4.61 17.05 7.07
C LYS A 97 -4.41 15.56 7.29
N ILE A 98 -5.44 14.80 6.99
CA ILE A 98 -5.47 13.34 7.10
C ILE A 98 -5.61 12.70 5.72
N PRO A 99 -5.10 11.46 5.54
CA PRO A 99 -5.26 10.74 4.30
C PRO A 99 -6.65 10.12 4.17
N VAL A 100 -7.28 10.31 3.01
CA VAL A 100 -8.47 9.57 2.58
C VAL A 100 -8.08 8.66 1.44
N VAL A 101 -8.36 7.37 1.59
CA VAL A 101 -8.02 6.33 0.62
C VAL A 101 -9.23 6.05 -0.28
N ASN A 102 -9.05 6.22 -1.59
CA ASN A 102 -9.99 5.73 -2.59
C ASN A 102 -9.61 4.28 -2.93
N ALA A 103 -10.37 3.33 -2.38
CA ALA A 103 -10.11 1.90 -2.58
C ALA A 103 -10.25 1.45 -4.04
N GLU A 104 -11.06 2.13 -4.85
CA GLU A 104 -11.26 1.79 -6.26
C GLU A 104 -10.03 2.13 -7.13
N LYS A 105 -9.24 3.12 -6.73
CA LYS A 105 -8.01 3.52 -7.42
C LYS A 105 -6.76 2.88 -6.83
N CYS A 106 -6.87 2.25 -5.66
CA CYS A 106 -5.73 1.68 -4.96
C CYS A 106 -5.36 0.32 -5.54
N ILE A 107 -4.15 0.17 -6.07
CA ILE A 107 -3.65 -1.11 -6.59
C ILE A 107 -3.02 -2.01 -5.52
N GLY A 108 -2.88 -1.56 -4.27
CA GLY A 108 -2.30 -2.37 -3.19
C GLY A 108 -0.77 -2.50 -3.25
N CYS A 109 -0.07 -1.54 -3.83
CA CYS A 109 1.38 -1.60 -4.06
C CYS A 109 2.25 -1.52 -2.79
N GLY A 110 1.71 -1.05 -1.66
CA GLY A 110 2.40 -0.95 -0.37
C GLY A 110 3.33 0.25 -0.21
N ALA A 111 3.39 1.19 -1.16
CA ALA A 111 4.24 2.38 -1.04
C ALA A 111 3.87 3.23 0.19
N CYS A 112 2.59 3.40 0.44
CA CYS A 112 2.08 4.16 1.59
C CYS A 112 2.45 3.50 2.93
N GLU A 113 2.41 2.16 3.01
CA GLU A 113 2.80 1.40 4.20
C GLU A 113 4.31 1.46 4.44
N ASN A 114 5.11 1.15 3.42
CA ASN A 114 6.56 1.13 3.51
C ASN A 114 7.15 2.50 3.89
N LEU A 115 6.62 3.57 3.30
CA LEU A 115 7.11 4.93 3.48
C LEU A 115 6.42 5.71 4.61
N CYS A 116 5.50 5.09 5.35
CA CYS A 116 4.89 5.70 6.52
C CYS A 116 5.96 5.95 7.60
N PRO A 117 6.08 7.19 8.13
CA PRO A 117 7.07 7.50 9.16
C PRO A 117 6.69 7.02 10.56
N SER A 118 5.41 6.69 10.78
CA SER A 118 4.93 6.20 12.08
C SER A 118 5.61 4.91 12.49
N ARG A 119 6.11 4.84 13.72
CA ARG A 119 6.77 3.68 14.34
C ARG A 119 6.32 3.55 15.79
N PRO A 120 6.25 2.33 16.36
CA PRO A 120 6.63 1.04 15.75
C PRO A 120 5.61 0.51 14.73
N PHE A 121 4.40 1.04 14.72
CA PHE A 121 3.32 0.60 13.85
C PHE A 121 3.02 1.64 12.79
N SER A 122 2.91 1.22 11.55
CA SER A 122 2.49 2.08 10.45
C SER A 122 1.05 2.59 10.67
N ALA A 123 0.77 3.80 10.22
CA ALA A 123 -0.59 4.35 10.23
C ALA A 123 -1.43 3.89 9.02
N ILE A 124 -0.83 3.15 8.09
CA ILE A 124 -1.51 2.66 6.90
C ILE A 124 -0.93 1.31 6.51
N TYR A 125 -1.80 0.35 6.25
CA TYR A 125 -1.45 -1.02 5.88
C TYR A 125 -2.18 -1.42 4.62
N VAL A 126 -1.59 -2.35 3.86
CA VAL A 126 -2.24 -2.94 2.69
C VAL A 126 -2.84 -4.29 3.05
N THR A 127 -4.14 -4.41 2.84
CA THR A 127 -4.86 -5.68 2.94
C THR A 127 -4.96 -6.30 1.55
N GLY A 128 -4.42 -7.52 1.40
CA GLY A 128 -4.47 -8.26 0.14
C GLY A 128 -5.88 -8.76 -0.19
N HIS A 129 -6.19 -8.84 -1.47
CA HIS A 129 -7.40 -9.47 -1.96
C HIS A 129 -7.15 -10.94 -2.30
N GLN A 130 -8.10 -11.82 -1.99
CA GLN A 130 -8.04 -13.23 -2.39
C GLN A 130 -8.14 -13.41 -3.91
N MET A 131 -8.91 -12.55 -4.57
CA MET A 131 -8.98 -12.46 -6.03
C MET A 131 -8.58 -11.05 -6.47
N HIS A 132 -7.62 -10.98 -7.38
CA HIS A 132 -7.21 -9.71 -7.96
C HIS A 132 -8.31 -9.17 -8.88
N ARG A 133 -8.43 -7.84 -8.94
CA ARG A 133 -9.43 -7.15 -9.76
C ARG A 133 -8.73 -6.28 -10.78
N ILE A 134 -9.38 -6.06 -11.91
CA ILE A 134 -8.99 -5.04 -12.88
C ILE A 134 -9.81 -3.79 -12.57
N ILE A 135 -9.15 -2.65 -12.45
CA ILE A 135 -9.73 -1.33 -12.12
C ILE A 135 -9.54 -0.34 -13.26
#